data_98bb0b99a9586f860e1b0a1cc5e15d22
#
_entry.id   98bb0b99a9586f860e1b0a1cc5e15d22
#
_cell.length_a   1.000
_cell.length_b   1.000
_cell.length_c   1.000
_cell.angle_alpha   90.00
_cell.angle_beta   90.00
_cell.angle_gamma   90.00
#
_symmetry.space_group_name_H-M   'P 1'
#
loop_
_entity.id
_entity.type
_entity.pdbx_description
1 polymer ?
#
loop_
_entity_poly.entity_id
_entity_poly.type
_entity_poly.pdbx_seq_one_letter_code
_entity_poly.pdbx_strand_id
1 'polypeptide(L)'
;MPIGFWSVILGAMCVISCGEKQKRSFNAFDTYLQFYQEVNDSLSKNPRYVCAEAQKRMTATTDSTTYYHYVMLLAKAYMFRSDMDSAAVCMNQADAYCHRNAPTPQISDLYADIYNMRGNVLARQALVDSAVICFSKALTYRLNGDRKEV
;
A
#
# COMPACT_ATOMS: atom_id res chain seq x y z
N MET A 1 -16.67 -25.34 -75.67
CA MET A 1 -17.07 -25.15 -74.29
C MET A 1 -16.11 -25.86 -73.37
N PRO A 2 -15.32 -25.16 -72.60
CA PRO A 2 -14.60 -25.80 -71.49
C PRO A 2 -15.09 -25.22 -70.17
N ILE A 3 -15.35 -26.11 -69.29
CA ILE A 3 -15.84 -25.96 -67.96
C ILE A 3 -14.67 -25.47 -67.09
N GLY A 4 -14.85 -24.32 -66.43
CA GLY A 4 -13.85 -23.75 -65.53
C GLY A 4 -13.75 -24.50 -64.20
N PHE A 5 -12.53 -24.88 -63.87
CA PHE A 5 -12.16 -25.41 -62.57
C PHE A 5 -12.02 -24.30 -61.58
N TRP A 6 -12.87 -24.27 -60.59
CA TRP A 6 -12.73 -23.39 -59.41
C TRP A 6 -11.90 -24.11 -58.34
N SER A 7 -10.65 -23.69 -58.24
CA SER A 7 -9.77 -24.15 -57.14
C SER A 7 -10.04 -23.34 -55.91
N VAL A 8 -10.75 -23.91 -54.94
CA VAL A 8 -10.94 -23.32 -53.62
C VAL A 8 -9.68 -23.58 -52.83
N ILE A 9 -8.85 -22.54 -52.67
CA ILE A 9 -7.72 -22.58 -51.74
C ILE A 9 -8.28 -22.19 -50.38
N LEU A 10 -8.49 -23.20 -49.50
CA LEU A 10 -8.73 -22.99 -48.07
C LEU A 10 -7.40 -22.51 -47.43
N GLY A 11 -7.23 -21.21 -47.31
CA GLY A 11 -6.19 -20.65 -46.50
C GLY A 11 -6.53 -20.84 -45.01
N ALA A 12 -5.86 -21.80 -44.36
CA ALA A 12 -5.90 -21.93 -42.92
C ALA A 12 -5.21 -20.72 -42.30
N MET A 13 -6.00 -19.73 -41.85
CA MET A 13 -5.50 -18.70 -40.97
C MET A 13 -5.21 -19.30 -39.60
N CYS A 14 -3.97 -19.67 -39.37
CA CYS A 14 -3.44 -19.86 -38.03
C CYS A 14 -3.49 -18.51 -37.31
N VAL A 15 -4.55 -18.29 -36.53
CA VAL A 15 -4.59 -17.22 -35.56
C VAL A 15 -3.62 -17.62 -34.44
N ILE A 16 -2.37 -17.20 -34.58
CA ILE A 16 -1.41 -17.20 -33.47
C ILE A 16 -1.92 -16.15 -32.49
N SER A 17 -2.74 -16.60 -31.53
CA SER A 17 -3.04 -15.83 -30.34
C SER A 17 -1.75 -15.72 -29.54
N CYS A 18 -0.91 -14.74 -29.89
CA CYS A 18 0.09 -14.21 -28.99
C CYS A 18 -0.65 -13.64 -27.79
N GLY A 19 -0.75 -14.43 -26.74
CA GLY A 19 -1.10 -13.94 -25.43
C GLY A 19 -0.06 -12.91 -25.02
N GLU A 20 -0.29 -11.66 -25.39
CA GLU A 20 0.40 -10.55 -24.77
C GLU A 20 0.10 -10.66 -23.27
N LYS A 21 1.10 -11.15 -22.51
CA LYS A 21 1.16 -10.94 -21.08
C LYS A 21 1.15 -9.44 -20.91
N GLN A 22 -0.04 -8.91 -20.63
CA GLN A 22 -0.23 -7.51 -20.28
C GLN A 22 0.72 -7.26 -19.11
N LYS A 23 1.86 -6.61 -19.38
CA LYS A 23 2.76 -6.11 -18.34
C LYS A 23 1.90 -5.19 -17.51
N ARG A 24 1.42 -5.67 -16.35
CA ARG A 24 0.82 -4.80 -15.35
C ARG A 24 1.87 -3.72 -15.08
N SER A 25 1.57 -2.51 -15.50
CA SER A 25 2.31 -1.34 -15.07
C SER A 25 2.10 -1.27 -13.55
N PHE A 26 3.11 -1.68 -12.79
CA PHE A 26 3.08 -1.53 -11.34
C PHE A 26 3.02 -0.02 -11.07
N ASN A 27 1.93 0.42 -10.45
CA ASN A 27 1.84 1.79 -9.95
C ASN A 27 2.71 1.95 -8.70
N ALA A 28 2.93 3.19 -8.27
CA ALA A 28 3.78 3.48 -7.11
C ALA A 28 3.28 2.79 -5.84
N PHE A 29 1.95 2.65 -5.69
CA PHE A 29 1.35 2.00 -4.53
C PHE A 29 1.55 0.49 -4.54
N ASP A 30 1.45 -0.19 -5.69
CA ASP A 30 1.77 -1.62 -5.81
C ASP A 30 3.22 -1.90 -5.41
N THR A 31 4.14 -1.02 -5.83
CA THR A 31 5.56 -1.10 -5.43
C THR A 31 5.73 -0.95 -3.93
N TYR A 32 4.98 -0.04 -3.30
CA TYR A 32 4.96 0.10 -1.84
C TYR A 32 4.44 -1.17 -1.16
N LEU A 33 3.32 -1.74 -1.63
CA LEU A 33 2.74 -2.95 -1.03
C LEU A 33 3.70 -4.13 -1.10
N GLN A 34 4.37 -4.34 -2.24
CA GLN A 34 5.38 -5.38 -2.36
C GLN A 34 6.52 -5.14 -1.34
N PHE A 35 7.05 -3.95 -1.27
CA PHE A 35 8.10 -3.61 -0.31
C PHE A 35 7.64 -3.79 1.14
N TYR A 36 6.42 -3.36 1.47
CA TYR A 36 5.87 -3.55 2.81
C TYR A 36 5.84 -5.02 3.22
N GLN A 37 5.41 -5.92 2.32
CA GLN A 37 5.43 -7.36 2.56
C GLN A 37 6.85 -7.89 2.81
N GLU A 38 7.83 -7.43 2.02
CA GLU A 38 9.24 -7.83 2.16
C GLU A 38 9.85 -7.43 3.51
N VAL A 39 9.48 -6.26 4.04
CA VAL A 39 10.09 -5.72 5.28
C VAL A 39 9.24 -5.92 6.54
N ASN A 40 8.02 -6.40 6.42
CA ASN A 40 7.11 -6.53 7.56
C ASN A 40 7.73 -7.34 8.71
N ASP A 41 8.36 -8.48 8.41
CA ASP A 41 9.05 -9.29 9.40
C ASP A 41 10.29 -8.60 9.99
N SER A 42 10.86 -7.64 9.28
CA SER A 42 12.03 -6.88 9.71
C SER A 42 11.66 -5.74 10.66
N LEU A 43 10.40 -5.33 10.73
CA LEU A 43 9.94 -4.25 11.61
C LEU A 43 10.30 -4.51 13.09
N SER A 44 10.11 -5.74 13.56
CA SER A 44 10.44 -6.12 14.93
C SER A 44 11.90 -6.52 15.13
N LYS A 45 12.54 -7.09 14.10
CA LYS A 45 13.90 -7.63 14.18
C LYS A 45 14.98 -6.59 13.90
N ASN A 46 14.77 -5.74 12.93
CA ASN A 46 15.72 -4.70 12.50
C ASN A 46 15.00 -3.42 12.04
N PRO A 47 14.33 -2.70 12.95
CA PRO A 47 13.57 -1.50 12.59
C PRO A 47 14.45 -0.37 12.03
N ARG A 48 15.76 -0.35 12.35
CA ARG A 48 16.70 0.63 11.76
C ARG A 48 16.87 0.43 10.27
N TYR A 49 16.95 -0.82 9.82
CA TYR A 49 17.00 -1.15 8.40
C TYR A 49 15.72 -0.67 7.69
N VAL A 50 14.55 -0.94 8.28
CA VAL A 50 13.27 -0.50 7.71
C VAL A 50 13.18 1.04 7.63
N CYS A 51 13.67 1.76 8.64
CA CYS A 51 13.77 3.23 8.60
C CYS A 51 14.60 3.70 7.40
N ALA A 52 15.80 3.16 7.22
CA ALA A 52 16.70 3.58 6.16
C ALA A 52 16.12 3.30 4.76
N GLU A 53 15.56 2.11 4.56
CA GLU A 53 14.96 1.74 3.28
C GLU A 53 13.67 2.51 2.99
N ALA A 54 12.83 2.76 3.99
CA ALA A 54 11.64 3.60 3.82
C ALA A 54 12.01 5.03 3.42
N GLN A 55 12.99 5.65 4.09
CA GLN A 55 13.49 7.00 3.75
C GLN A 55 14.03 7.07 2.33
N LYS A 56 14.82 6.09 1.91
CA LYS A 56 15.34 6.00 0.53
C LYS A 56 14.20 5.95 -0.50
N ARG A 57 13.16 5.17 -0.24
CA ARG A 57 12.00 5.05 -1.14
C ARG A 57 11.12 6.29 -1.14
N MET A 58 11.00 6.98 -0.01
CA MET A 58 10.33 8.28 0.07
C MET A 58 10.97 9.30 -0.87
N THR A 59 12.28 9.34 -0.99
CA THR A 59 12.98 10.26 -1.91
C THR A 59 12.83 9.86 -3.38
N ALA A 60 12.54 8.60 -3.67
CA ALA A 60 12.41 8.08 -5.03
C ALA A 60 10.97 8.11 -5.57
N THR A 61 9.96 8.19 -4.70
CA THR A 61 8.56 8.22 -5.16
C THR A 61 8.11 9.63 -5.52
N THR A 62 7.37 9.75 -6.62
CA THR A 62 6.74 11.00 -7.07
C THR A 62 5.25 11.06 -6.70
N ASP A 63 4.67 9.93 -6.28
CA ASP A 63 3.28 9.86 -5.85
C ASP A 63 3.13 10.24 -4.38
N SER A 64 2.39 11.32 -4.14
CA SER A 64 2.23 11.87 -2.79
C SER A 64 1.53 10.90 -1.84
N THR A 65 0.53 10.15 -2.28
CA THR A 65 -0.18 9.20 -1.42
C THR A 65 0.75 8.06 -1.01
N THR A 66 1.50 7.50 -1.96
CA THR A 66 2.52 6.47 -1.70
C THR A 66 3.62 6.99 -0.78
N TYR A 67 4.05 8.26 -0.93
CA TYR A 67 5.00 8.89 -0.01
C TYR A 67 4.51 8.80 1.44
N TYR A 68 3.24 9.13 1.70
CA TYR A 68 2.70 9.06 3.06
C TYR A 68 2.47 7.63 3.57
N HIS A 69 2.31 6.64 2.70
CA HIS A 69 2.40 5.24 3.11
C HIS A 69 3.80 4.87 3.63
N TYR A 70 4.87 5.36 2.99
CA TYR A 70 6.23 5.20 3.52
C TYR A 70 6.43 5.97 4.83
N VAL A 71 5.83 7.17 4.99
CA VAL A 71 5.84 7.91 6.27
C VAL A 71 5.21 7.07 7.38
N MET A 72 4.10 6.38 7.11
CA MET A 72 3.46 5.49 8.10
C MET A 72 4.28 4.24 8.40
N LEU A 73 4.97 3.69 7.40
CA LEU A 73 5.92 2.59 7.63
C LEU A 73 7.09 3.04 8.53
N LEU A 74 7.60 4.25 8.29
CA LEU A 74 8.63 4.87 9.11
C LEU A 74 8.14 5.07 10.56
N ALA A 75 6.89 5.53 10.74
CA ALA A 75 6.26 5.64 12.06
C ALA A 75 6.21 4.29 12.80
N LYS A 76 5.82 3.21 12.10
CA LYS A 76 5.83 1.84 12.67
C LYS A 76 7.23 1.43 13.12
N ALA A 77 8.25 1.69 12.31
CA ALA A 77 9.64 1.37 12.64
C ALA A 77 10.14 2.17 13.85
N TYR A 78 9.78 3.45 13.98
CA TYR A 78 10.07 4.26 15.17
C TYR A 78 9.41 3.70 16.42
N MET A 79 8.15 3.24 16.33
CA MET A 79 7.49 2.59 17.47
C MET A 79 8.23 1.33 17.95
N PHE A 80 8.75 0.52 17.04
CA PHE A 80 9.55 -0.66 17.39
C PHE A 80 10.91 -0.27 18.01
N ARG A 81 11.40 0.94 17.73
CA ARG A 81 12.59 1.51 18.39
C ARG A 81 12.28 2.22 19.71
N SER A 82 11.03 2.22 20.13
CA SER A 82 10.56 3.01 21.29
C SER A 82 10.75 4.54 21.12
N ASP A 83 10.90 5.02 19.91
CA ASP A 83 10.98 6.44 19.56
C ASP A 83 9.56 6.96 19.25
N MET A 84 8.82 7.21 20.33
CA MET A 84 7.41 7.59 20.24
C MET A 84 7.21 9.00 19.70
N ASP A 85 8.17 9.90 19.93
CA ASP A 85 8.10 11.28 19.45
C ASP A 85 8.21 11.34 17.93
N SER A 86 9.21 10.66 17.36
CA SER A 86 9.35 10.55 15.91
C SER A 86 8.15 9.83 15.26
N ALA A 87 7.62 8.78 15.90
CA ALA A 87 6.42 8.11 15.42
C ALA A 87 5.19 9.05 15.40
N ALA A 88 5.00 9.86 16.45
CA ALA A 88 3.91 10.83 16.53
C ALA A 88 4.02 11.89 15.44
N VAL A 89 5.22 12.41 15.17
CA VAL A 89 5.45 13.37 14.08
C VAL A 89 5.03 12.78 12.73
N CYS A 90 5.45 11.56 12.43
CA CYS A 90 5.07 10.88 11.19
C CYS A 90 3.55 10.67 11.09
N MET A 91 2.90 10.20 12.16
CA MET A 91 1.44 10.03 12.19
C MET A 91 0.70 11.34 11.95
N ASN A 92 1.14 12.44 12.57
CA ASN A 92 0.51 13.75 12.41
C ASN A 92 0.69 14.30 10.99
N GLN A 93 1.84 14.07 10.36
CA GLN A 93 2.07 14.45 8.97
C GLN A 93 1.13 13.69 8.01
N ALA A 94 1.00 12.38 8.18
CA ALA A 94 0.10 11.56 7.37
C ALA A 94 -1.36 11.94 7.59
N ASP A 95 -1.78 12.19 8.82
CA ASP A 95 -3.14 12.63 9.17
C ASP A 95 -3.46 13.99 8.52
N ALA A 96 -2.57 14.95 8.61
CA ALA A 96 -2.72 16.25 7.95
C ALA A 96 -2.80 16.15 6.42
N TYR A 97 -2.09 15.20 5.82
CA TYR A 97 -2.20 14.91 4.38
C TYR A 97 -3.59 14.37 4.05
N CYS A 98 -4.08 13.37 4.79
CA CYS A 98 -5.39 12.77 4.58
C CYS A 98 -6.52 13.81 4.67
N HIS A 99 -6.45 14.73 5.64
CA HIS A 99 -7.48 15.77 5.81
C HIS A 99 -7.52 16.79 4.66
N ARG A 100 -6.43 16.99 3.93
CA ARG A 100 -6.36 17.96 2.83
C ARG A 100 -6.71 17.38 1.47
N ASN A 101 -6.89 16.07 1.38
CA ASN A 101 -7.10 15.39 0.11
C ASN A 101 -8.46 14.71 0.06
N ALA A 102 -9.02 14.57 -1.15
CA ALA A 102 -10.25 13.85 -1.36
C ALA A 102 -10.10 12.37 -0.95
N PRO A 103 -11.13 11.75 -0.38
CA PRO A 103 -11.09 10.35 0.02
C PRO A 103 -10.90 9.45 -1.21
N THR A 104 -9.88 8.60 -1.14
CA THR A 104 -9.62 7.52 -2.09
C THR A 104 -9.41 6.23 -1.31
N PRO A 105 -9.48 5.04 -1.95
CA PRO A 105 -9.16 3.79 -1.26
C PRO A 105 -7.79 3.81 -0.58
N GLN A 106 -6.77 4.37 -1.22
CA GLN A 106 -5.42 4.48 -0.67
C GLN A 106 -5.35 5.44 0.53
N ILE A 107 -6.09 6.56 0.50
CA ILE A 107 -6.22 7.46 1.66
C ILE A 107 -6.98 6.78 2.80
N SER A 108 -7.98 5.94 2.50
CA SER A 108 -8.63 5.11 3.51
C SER A 108 -7.66 4.14 4.16
N ASP A 109 -6.75 3.53 3.39
CA ASP A 109 -5.68 2.69 3.95
C ASP A 109 -4.72 3.46 4.86
N LEU A 110 -4.40 4.72 4.53
CA LEU A 110 -3.61 5.59 5.41
C LEU A 110 -4.33 5.89 6.73
N TYR A 111 -5.62 6.23 6.67
CA TYR A 111 -6.41 6.41 7.90
C TYR A 111 -6.45 5.14 8.74
N ALA A 112 -6.61 3.97 8.11
CA ALA A 112 -6.59 2.70 8.81
C ALA A 112 -5.25 2.50 9.55
N ASP A 113 -4.12 2.79 8.92
CA ASP A 113 -2.80 2.69 9.54
C ASP A 113 -2.64 3.69 10.69
N ILE A 114 -3.07 4.94 10.52
CA ILE A 114 -3.01 6.00 11.55
C ILE A 114 -3.82 5.58 12.78
N TYR A 115 -5.08 5.16 12.59
CA TYR A 115 -5.94 4.77 13.71
C TYR A 115 -5.46 3.49 14.39
N ASN A 116 -4.93 2.53 13.64
CA ASN A 116 -4.34 1.32 14.21
C ASN A 116 -3.12 1.66 15.10
N MET A 117 -2.26 2.56 14.65
CA MET A 117 -1.11 2.99 15.46
C MET A 117 -1.52 3.80 16.68
N ARG A 118 -2.51 4.69 16.57
CA ARG A 118 -3.08 5.42 17.71
C ARG A 118 -3.67 4.45 18.75
N GLY A 119 -4.40 3.43 18.28
CA GLY A 119 -4.90 2.37 19.15
C GLY A 119 -3.79 1.64 19.90
N ASN A 120 -2.70 1.30 19.22
CA ASN A 120 -1.53 0.64 19.86
C ASN A 120 -0.88 1.54 20.92
N VAL A 121 -0.76 2.84 20.67
CA VAL A 121 -0.23 3.80 21.66
C VAL A 121 -1.13 3.86 22.90
N LEU A 122 -2.45 4.01 22.69
CA LEU A 122 -3.42 4.06 23.78
C LEU A 122 -3.48 2.77 24.59
N ALA A 123 -3.40 1.61 23.93
CA ALA A 123 -3.36 0.32 24.60
C ALA A 123 -2.12 0.18 25.51
N ARG A 124 -0.95 0.67 25.07
CA ARG A 124 0.27 0.71 25.90
C ARG A 124 0.13 1.63 27.13
N GLN A 125 -0.72 2.64 27.04
CA GLN A 125 -1.05 3.57 28.13
C GLN A 125 -2.18 3.05 29.03
N ALA A 126 -2.64 1.80 28.83
CA ALA A 126 -3.78 1.20 29.50
C ALA A 126 -5.13 1.93 29.28
N LEU A 127 -5.24 2.76 28.25
CA LEU A 127 -6.47 3.45 27.85
C LEU A 127 -7.29 2.56 26.90
N VAL A 128 -7.78 1.45 27.43
CA VAL A 128 -8.36 0.34 26.64
C VAL A 128 -9.56 0.77 25.83
N ASP A 129 -10.53 1.48 26.42
CA ASP A 129 -11.74 1.93 25.72
C ASP A 129 -11.41 2.84 24.53
N SER A 130 -10.49 3.77 24.71
CA SER A 130 -10.03 4.65 23.64
C SER A 130 -9.28 3.88 22.56
N ALA A 131 -8.50 2.87 22.92
CA ALA A 131 -7.81 2.00 21.98
C ALA A 131 -8.81 1.22 21.11
N VAL A 132 -9.85 0.65 21.72
CA VAL A 132 -10.93 -0.08 21.01
C VAL A 132 -11.64 0.82 20.02
N ILE A 133 -11.93 2.07 20.36
CA ILE A 133 -12.51 3.04 19.44
C ILE A 133 -11.58 3.28 18.24
N CYS A 134 -10.27 3.43 18.47
CA CYS A 134 -9.31 3.60 17.39
C CYS A 134 -9.23 2.37 16.49
N PHE A 135 -9.17 1.16 17.04
CA PHE A 135 -9.15 -0.07 16.24
C PHE A 135 -10.43 -0.27 15.43
N SER A 136 -11.59 0.07 15.98
CA SER A 136 -12.86 0.02 15.26
C SER A 136 -12.86 0.98 14.05
N LYS A 137 -12.33 2.20 14.22
CA LYS A 137 -12.17 3.15 13.11
C LYS A 137 -11.18 2.64 12.08
N ALA A 138 -10.04 2.07 12.53
CA ALA A 138 -9.06 1.48 11.64
C ALA A 138 -9.68 0.39 10.76
N LEU A 139 -10.48 -0.50 11.34
CA LEU A 139 -11.20 -1.54 10.59
C LEU A 139 -12.16 -0.95 9.56
N THR A 140 -12.95 0.05 9.95
CA THR A 140 -13.89 0.72 9.03
C THR A 140 -13.16 1.31 7.83
N TYR A 141 -12.04 2.00 8.04
CA TYR A 141 -11.24 2.55 6.96
C TYR A 141 -10.58 1.46 6.10
N ARG A 142 -10.12 0.36 6.71
CA ARG A 142 -9.54 -0.78 5.98
C ARG A 142 -10.54 -1.43 5.02
N LEU A 143 -11.80 -1.55 5.41
CA LEU A 143 -12.84 -2.10 4.56
C LEU A 143 -13.15 -1.23 3.32
N ASN A 144 -12.86 0.07 3.40
CA ASN A 144 -13.02 1.04 2.31
C ASN A 144 -11.73 1.26 1.50
N GLY A 145 -10.61 0.65 1.90
CA GLY A 145 -9.32 0.77 1.25
C GLY A 145 -9.07 -0.28 0.17
N ASP A 146 -7.90 -0.18 -0.46
CA ASP A 146 -7.40 -1.15 -1.44
C ASP A 146 -6.82 -2.40 -0.77
N ARG A 147 -6.25 -2.25 0.44
CA ARG A 147 -5.70 -3.35 1.24
C ARG A 147 -6.80 -3.94 2.10
N LYS A 148 -7.42 -5.02 1.65
CA LYS A 148 -8.50 -5.73 2.38
C LYS A 148 -7.99 -6.88 3.25
N GLU A 149 -6.70 -7.19 3.18
CA GLU A 149 -6.07 -8.19 4.04
C GLU A 149 -5.73 -7.59 5.40
N VAL A 150 -6.16 -8.25 6.46
CA VAL A 150 -5.94 -7.88 7.86
C VAL A 150 -4.72 -8.63 8.40
#